data_903a2b28a11d78f900b85b4e7729a201
#
_entry.id   903a2b28a11d78f900b85b4e7729a201
#
_cell.length_a   1.000
_cell.length_b   1.000
_cell.length_c   1.000
_cell.angle_alpha   90.00
_cell.angle_beta   90.00
_cell.angle_gamma   90.00
#
_symmetry.space_group_name_H-M   'P 1'
#
loop_
_entity.id
_entity.type
_entity.pdbx_description
1 polymer ?
#
loop_
_entity_poly.entity_id
_entity_poly.type
_entity_poly.pdbx_seq_one_letter_code
_entity_poly.pdbx_strand_id
1 'polypeptide(L)'
;MDFQALYKSKLTTAAEAVKLVKSGDWVDYTWCTNHPIELDKALAARQNELEDVKVRGGVTMWMPEIAKADDAGDHFAWHSWHCSGIDRKIMSKGMGWFSPMRYSELPRFYRENLDPVDVVMMQVPPMDEHGNFSLSLAPSHLYDMCARAKHIIVEINENLPVVYGLNKTEVNIADVTYVVEGNNPAIPELGSVPPTDVDRTVANLIVPEIPNGACLQLGIGGMPNTVGALIAESDLKDLGVHTEMYVDAFVDIAKAGKINGKNKTLDYGRQVFAFAAGTKKLYDYVNKNPDVMGAPVDYTNDVHVISQLDKFISINNIVDLDLFGQVNAESAGIKHISGTGGQLDFVMGAYLSKGGKSFICLSSAMKGKDGQLKSRIVPTLTPGSICTDPRSTIQYLVTEYGMINLKGLNTWQRAEQIISIAHPQFRDELIKDAEKMGIWRKSNKR
;
A
#
# COMPACT_ATOMS: atom_id res chain seq x y z
N MET A 1 -3.20 -34.49 -15.59
CA MET A 1 -2.00 -33.86 -16.18
C MET A 1 -0.82 -34.17 -15.25
N ASP A 2 0.33 -34.54 -15.79
CA ASP A 2 1.53 -34.72 -14.95
C ASP A 2 2.22 -33.35 -14.79
N PHE A 3 1.92 -32.69 -13.67
CA PHE A 3 2.44 -31.35 -13.39
C PHE A 3 3.94 -31.33 -13.16
N GLN A 4 4.51 -32.42 -12.65
CA GLN A 4 5.96 -32.54 -12.45
C GLN A 4 6.70 -32.71 -13.79
N ALA A 5 6.15 -33.46 -14.71
CA ALA A 5 6.71 -33.56 -16.06
C ALA A 5 6.62 -32.21 -16.78
N LEU A 6 5.50 -31.51 -16.63
CA LEU A 6 5.31 -30.17 -17.23
C LEU A 6 6.29 -29.15 -16.61
N TYR A 7 6.47 -29.15 -15.29
CA TYR A 7 7.46 -28.31 -14.61
C TYR A 7 8.87 -28.53 -15.18
N LYS A 8 9.30 -29.79 -15.25
CA LYS A 8 10.63 -30.14 -15.81
C LYS A 8 10.80 -29.69 -17.26
N SER A 9 9.74 -29.75 -18.07
CA SER A 9 9.80 -29.34 -19.47
C SER A 9 9.91 -27.82 -19.65
N LYS A 10 9.50 -27.02 -18.65
CA LYS A 10 9.54 -25.56 -18.66
C LYS A 10 10.75 -25.01 -17.85
N LEU A 11 11.50 -25.88 -17.18
CA LEU A 11 12.65 -25.49 -16.39
C LEU A 11 13.78 -24.98 -17.28
N THR A 12 14.29 -23.79 -16.96
CA THR A 12 15.41 -23.19 -17.71
C THR A 12 16.24 -22.26 -16.80
N THR A 13 17.30 -21.67 -17.32
CA THR A 13 18.09 -20.67 -16.61
C THR A 13 17.49 -19.26 -16.77
N ALA A 14 17.79 -18.37 -15.84
CA ALA A 14 17.36 -16.96 -15.94
C ALA A 14 17.88 -16.32 -17.24
N ALA A 15 19.12 -16.59 -17.63
CA ALA A 15 19.73 -16.07 -18.87
C ALA A 15 19.00 -16.52 -20.14
N GLU A 16 18.49 -17.75 -20.18
CA GLU A 16 17.69 -18.24 -21.32
C GLU A 16 16.27 -17.67 -21.29
N ALA A 17 15.65 -17.64 -20.10
CA ALA A 17 14.28 -17.16 -19.94
C ALA A 17 14.13 -15.69 -20.39
N VAL A 18 15.06 -14.81 -20.01
CA VAL A 18 14.99 -13.38 -20.35
C VAL A 18 15.25 -13.08 -21.83
N LYS A 19 15.65 -14.05 -22.64
CA LYS A 19 15.75 -13.89 -24.12
C LYS A 19 14.40 -13.64 -24.78
N LEU A 20 13.29 -13.91 -24.11
CA LEU A 20 11.94 -13.55 -24.55
C LEU A 20 11.75 -12.04 -24.63
N VAL A 21 12.43 -11.26 -23.80
CA VAL A 21 12.33 -9.79 -23.79
C VAL A 21 13.01 -9.22 -25.02
N LYS A 22 12.32 -8.32 -25.70
CA LYS A 22 12.76 -7.59 -26.91
C LYS A 22 12.74 -6.10 -26.64
N SER A 23 13.47 -5.34 -27.46
CA SER A 23 13.39 -3.88 -27.44
C SER A 23 11.94 -3.42 -27.67
N GLY A 24 11.53 -2.42 -26.88
CA GLY A 24 10.17 -1.88 -26.91
C GLY A 24 9.14 -2.63 -26.06
N ASP A 25 9.48 -3.79 -25.49
CA ASP A 25 8.54 -4.60 -24.69
C ASP A 25 8.16 -3.92 -23.37
N TRP A 26 6.98 -4.29 -22.88
CA TRP A 26 6.51 -4.05 -21.53
C TRP A 26 6.75 -5.28 -20.66
N VAL A 27 7.55 -5.10 -19.62
CA VAL A 27 7.90 -6.14 -18.64
C VAL A 27 7.28 -5.78 -17.30
N ASP A 28 6.58 -6.71 -16.65
CA ASP A 28 6.00 -6.51 -15.33
C ASP A 28 6.78 -7.28 -14.27
N TYR A 29 7.28 -6.54 -13.25
CA TYR A 29 8.04 -7.06 -12.12
C TYR A 29 7.19 -7.31 -10.89
N THR A 30 5.90 -7.18 -11.00
CA THR A 30 4.99 -7.45 -9.89
C THR A 30 4.97 -6.38 -8.76
N TRP A 31 4.76 -6.82 -7.52
CA TRP A 31 4.47 -5.94 -6.39
C TRP A 31 5.26 -6.34 -5.15
N CYS A 32 5.85 -5.36 -4.47
CA CYS A 32 6.44 -5.46 -3.15
C CYS A 32 7.46 -6.62 -3.03
N THR A 33 7.10 -7.70 -2.32
CA THR A 33 7.98 -8.82 -1.97
C THR A 33 8.15 -9.87 -3.08
N ASN A 34 7.35 -9.84 -4.13
CA ASN A 34 7.35 -10.85 -5.20
C ASN A 34 8.19 -10.46 -6.43
N HIS A 35 8.92 -9.36 -6.38
CA HIS A 35 9.78 -8.95 -7.49
C HIS A 35 10.83 -10.01 -7.83
N PRO A 36 11.15 -10.23 -9.12
CA PRO A 36 12.19 -11.19 -9.52
C PRO A 36 13.58 -10.65 -9.19
N ILE A 37 14.49 -11.50 -8.76
CA ILE A 37 15.87 -11.11 -8.43
C ILE A 37 16.86 -11.66 -9.45
N GLU A 38 16.86 -12.96 -9.71
CA GLU A 38 17.76 -13.56 -10.69
C GLU A 38 17.37 -13.22 -12.13
N LEU A 39 16.06 -13.11 -12.40
CA LEU A 39 15.57 -12.66 -13.71
C LEU A 39 15.92 -11.19 -13.97
N ASP A 40 15.83 -10.33 -12.95
CA ASP A 40 16.25 -8.92 -13.05
C ASP A 40 17.75 -8.78 -13.36
N LYS A 41 18.61 -9.56 -12.67
CA LYS A 41 20.06 -9.62 -12.96
C LYS A 41 20.34 -10.06 -14.40
N ALA A 42 19.63 -11.09 -14.84
CA ALA A 42 19.80 -11.61 -16.20
C ALA A 42 19.31 -10.61 -17.25
N LEU A 43 18.22 -9.89 -16.98
CA LEU A 43 17.72 -8.83 -17.87
C LEU A 43 18.70 -7.66 -17.92
N ALA A 44 19.22 -7.21 -16.78
CA ALA A 44 20.22 -6.14 -16.68
C ALA A 44 21.49 -6.46 -17.48
N ALA A 45 21.92 -7.73 -17.49
CA ALA A 45 23.09 -8.17 -18.28
C ALA A 45 22.90 -8.00 -19.79
N ARG A 46 21.66 -7.85 -20.26
CA ARG A 46 21.30 -7.64 -21.68
C ARG A 46 21.14 -6.17 -22.06
N GLN A 47 21.50 -5.21 -21.20
CA GLN A 47 21.28 -3.78 -21.48
C GLN A 47 21.79 -3.35 -22.86
N ASN A 48 22.97 -3.79 -23.30
CA ASN A 48 23.56 -3.42 -24.59
C ASN A 48 22.87 -4.05 -25.80
N GLU A 49 21.92 -4.97 -25.60
CA GLU A 49 21.14 -5.64 -26.63
C GLU A 49 19.73 -5.07 -26.77
N LEU A 50 19.27 -4.32 -25.76
CA LEU A 50 17.89 -3.89 -25.59
C LEU A 50 17.78 -2.36 -25.57
N GLU A 51 16.72 -1.84 -26.17
CA GLU A 51 16.36 -0.42 -26.18
C GLU A 51 14.89 -0.25 -25.80
N ASP A 52 14.56 0.81 -25.05
CA ASP A 52 13.19 1.23 -24.74
C ASP A 52 12.32 0.13 -24.07
N VAL A 53 12.90 -0.68 -23.20
CA VAL A 53 12.14 -1.66 -22.41
C VAL A 53 11.49 -0.96 -21.21
N LYS A 54 10.15 -1.00 -21.15
CA LYS A 54 9.37 -0.41 -20.05
C LYS A 54 9.17 -1.47 -18.98
N VAL A 55 9.57 -1.16 -17.75
CA VAL A 55 9.44 -2.10 -16.63
C VAL A 55 8.47 -1.53 -15.59
N ARG A 56 7.40 -2.23 -15.31
CA ARG A 56 6.39 -1.85 -14.31
C ARG A 56 6.59 -2.60 -13.00
N GLY A 57 6.42 -1.88 -11.90
CA GLY A 57 6.43 -2.44 -10.56
C GLY A 57 5.88 -1.44 -9.55
N GLY A 58 6.03 -1.72 -8.28
CA GLY A 58 5.62 -0.77 -7.23
C GLY A 58 5.94 -1.29 -5.83
N VAL A 59 6.04 -0.37 -4.88
CA VAL A 59 6.46 -0.63 -3.51
C VAL A 59 7.77 -1.44 -3.48
N THR A 60 8.71 -1.04 -4.33
CA THR A 60 9.97 -1.76 -4.56
C THR A 60 10.80 -1.83 -3.29
N MET A 61 11.20 -3.03 -2.88
CA MET A 61 11.90 -3.25 -1.61
C MET A 61 13.42 -3.41 -1.76
N TRP A 62 13.94 -3.53 -2.99
CA TRP A 62 15.38 -3.54 -3.29
C TRP A 62 15.66 -2.81 -4.60
N MET A 63 16.88 -2.34 -4.78
CA MET A 63 17.26 -1.64 -6.01
C MET A 63 17.38 -2.65 -7.16
N PRO A 64 16.54 -2.56 -8.21
CA PRO A 64 16.66 -3.42 -9.38
C PRO A 64 18.01 -3.28 -10.06
N GLU A 65 18.54 -4.40 -10.57
CA GLU A 65 19.82 -4.42 -11.29
C GLU A 65 19.74 -3.65 -12.62
N ILE A 66 18.57 -3.65 -13.29
CA ILE A 66 18.35 -2.81 -14.47
C ILE A 66 18.56 -1.32 -14.16
N ALA A 67 18.17 -0.86 -12.96
CA ALA A 67 18.35 0.53 -12.53
C ALA A 67 19.79 0.84 -12.05
N LYS A 68 20.61 -0.17 -11.83
CA LYS A 68 22.06 -0.02 -11.56
C LYS A 68 22.87 -0.07 -12.84
N ALA A 69 22.49 -0.93 -13.78
CA ALA A 69 23.18 -1.13 -15.03
C ALA A 69 23.01 0.06 -15.99
N ASP A 70 21.82 0.64 -16.04
CA ASP A 70 21.44 1.73 -16.96
C ASP A 70 21.27 3.05 -16.20
N ASP A 71 22.39 3.76 -15.96
CA ASP A 71 22.37 5.01 -15.21
C ASP A 71 21.69 6.18 -15.97
N ALA A 72 21.62 6.11 -17.30
CA ALA A 72 21.03 7.15 -18.15
C ALA A 72 19.54 6.92 -18.42
N GLY A 73 19.06 5.68 -18.29
CA GLY A 73 17.68 5.30 -18.63
C GLY A 73 17.46 5.18 -20.14
N ASP A 74 18.53 4.89 -20.90
CA ASP A 74 18.48 4.76 -22.35
C ASP A 74 17.89 3.40 -22.80
N HIS A 75 18.08 2.36 -21.94
CA HIS A 75 17.68 0.99 -22.23
C HIS A 75 16.41 0.58 -21.51
N PHE A 76 16.23 1.03 -20.25
CA PHE A 76 15.12 0.66 -19.38
C PHE A 76 14.41 1.90 -18.83
N ALA A 77 13.07 1.89 -18.85
CA ALA A 77 12.23 2.90 -18.24
C ALA A 77 11.40 2.29 -17.11
N TRP A 78 11.55 2.81 -15.88
CA TRP A 78 10.81 2.32 -14.71
C TRP A 78 9.47 3.02 -14.56
N HIS A 79 8.38 2.25 -14.52
CA HIS A 79 7.02 2.73 -14.28
C HIS A 79 6.54 2.23 -12.91
N SER A 80 6.44 3.14 -11.95
CA SER A 80 6.02 2.80 -10.59
C SER A 80 4.53 3.06 -10.40
N TRP A 81 3.81 2.05 -9.93
CA TRP A 81 2.42 2.18 -9.50
C TRP A 81 2.29 2.77 -8.08
N HIS A 82 3.34 2.66 -7.27
CA HIS A 82 3.40 3.25 -5.92
C HIS A 82 4.85 3.34 -5.48
N CYS A 83 5.30 4.54 -5.13
CA CYS A 83 6.71 4.79 -4.88
C CYS A 83 7.14 4.43 -3.46
N SER A 84 8.09 3.53 -3.35
CA SER A 84 8.91 3.31 -2.15
C SER A 84 10.09 4.29 -2.09
N GLY A 85 10.96 4.13 -1.10
CA GLY A 85 12.26 4.81 -1.05
C GLY A 85 13.17 4.46 -2.22
N ILE A 86 13.06 3.24 -2.74
CA ILE A 86 13.84 2.74 -3.89
C ILE A 86 13.31 3.38 -5.18
N ASP A 87 11.99 3.34 -5.40
CA ASP A 87 11.37 3.96 -6.58
C ASP A 87 11.74 5.44 -6.69
N ARG A 88 11.73 6.18 -5.56
CA ARG A 88 12.18 7.59 -5.54
C ARG A 88 13.65 7.77 -5.94
N LYS A 89 14.53 6.82 -5.60
CA LYS A 89 15.93 6.86 -6.04
C LYS A 89 16.05 6.66 -7.54
N ILE A 90 15.29 5.72 -8.11
CA ILE A 90 15.22 5.50 -9.56
C ILE A 90 14.70 6.76 -10.27
N MET A 91 13.59 7.33 -9.78
CA MET A 91 13.03 8.56 -10.32
C MET A 91 14.00 9.73 -10.24
N SER A 92 14.81 9.83 -9.16
CA SER A 92 15.79 10.92 -9.01
C SER A 92 16.96 10.83 -9.99
N LYS A 93 17.18 9.67 -10.62
CA LYS A 93 18.12 9.47 -11.71
C LYS A 93 17.53 9.82 -13.08
N GLY A 94 16.24 10.12 -13.17
CA GLY A 94 15.55 10.43 -14.43
C GLY A 94 15.15 9.21 -15.25
N MET A 95 15.22 8.00 -14.68
CA MET A 95 14.90 6.75 -15.39
C MET A 95 13.57 6.11 -14.92
N GLY A 96 12.76 6.82 -14.15
CA GLY A 96 11.50 6.30 -13.67
C GLY A 96 10.43 7.36 -13.44
N TRP A 97 9.18 6.96 -13.60
CA TRP A 97 8.00 7.81 -13.46
C TRP A 97 6.91 7.10 -12.67
N PHE A 98 6.11 7.88 -11.96
CA PHE A 98 4.93 7.40 -11.25
C PHE A 98 3.71 7.40 -12.19
N SER A 99 2.95 6.33 -12.15
CA SER A 99 1.68 6.19 -12.88
C SER A 99 0.53 6.34 -11.89
N PRO A 100 -0.16 7.50 -11.84
CA PRO A 100 -1.21 7.75 -10.87
C PRO A 100 -2.46 6.91 -11.16
N MET A 101 -2.84 6.09 -10.18
CA MET A 101 -4.03 5.24 -10.24
C MET A 101 -4.44 4.85 -8.82
N ARG A 102 -5.74 4.78 -8.52
CA ARG A 102 -6.20 4.12 -7.29
C ARG A 102 -5.85 2.64 -7.36
N TYR A 103 -5.39 2.10 -6.25
CA TYR A 103 -4.89 0.74 -6.25
C TYR A 103 -5.97 -0.30 -6.59
N SER A 104 -7.22 -0.04 -6.22
CA SER A 104 -8.39 -0.85 -6.58
C SER A 104 -8.62 -0.97 -8.10
N GLU A 105 -8.06 -0.06 -8.91
CA GLU A 105 -8.29 -0.01 -10.35
C GLU A 105 -7.27 -0.81 -11.16
N LEU A 106 -6.13 -1.22 -10.56
CA LEU A 106 -5.08 -1.94 -11.28
C LEU A 106 -5.54 -3.24 -11.95
N PRO A 107 -6.32 -4.13 -11.32
CA PRO A 107 -6.81 -5.33 -12.01
C PRO A 107 -7.64 -5.00 -13.25
N ARG A 108 -8.45 -3.94 -13.19
CA ARG A 108 -9.24 -3.48 -14.33
C ARG A 108 -8.36 -2.95 -15.46
N PHE A 109 -7.31 -2.19 -15.13
CA PHE A 109 -6.32 -1.72 -16.10
C PHE A 109 -5.78 -2.87 -16.97
N TYR A 110 -5.39 -3.97 -16.32
CA TYR A 110 -4.89 -5.15 -17.02
C TYR A 110 -6.00 -5.86 -17.81
N ARG A 111 -7.19 -6.03 -17.25
CA ARG A 111 -8.33 -6.67 -17.95
C ARG A 111 -8.76 -5.93 -19.20
N GLU A 112 -8.75 -4.61 -19.18
CA GLU A 112 -9.14 -3.77 -20.31
C GLU A 112 -8.02 -3.60 -21.34
N ASN A 113 -6.81 -4.11 -21.06
CA ASN A 113 -5.68 -4.11 -21.98
C ASN A 113 -5.32 -2.70 -22.49
N LEU A 114 -5.15 -1.77 -21.57
CA LEU A 114 -4.78 -0.40 -21.89
C LEU A 114 -3.35 -0.29 -22.41
N ASP A 115 -2.44 -1.14 -21.85
CA ASP A 115 -1.07 -1.31 -22.34
C ASP A 115 -0.75 -2.79 -22.53
N PRO A 116 0.23 -3.14 -23.39
CA PRO A 116 0.74 -4.50 -23.50
C PRO A 116 1.28 -5.05 -22.19
N VAL A 117 1.23 -6.38 -22.02
CA VAL A 117 1.96 -7.15 -21.03
C VAL A 117 2.73 -8.21 -21.81
N ASP A 118 3.95 -7.86 -22.21
CA ASP A 118 4.74 -8.77 -23.05
C ASP A 118 5.35 -9.89 -22.22
N VAL A 119 5.98 -9.53 -21.11
CA VAL A 119 6.60 -10.51 -20.21
C VAL A 119 6.30 -10.17 -18.75
N VAL A 120 5.78 -11.14 -18.00
CA VAL A 120 5.70 -11.09 -16.55
C VAL A 120 6.87 -11.85 -15.95
N MET A 121 7.57 -11.27 -15.02
CA MET A 121 8.63 -11.88 -14.22
C MET A 121 8.30 -11.75 -12.75
N MET A 122 8.20 -12.86 -12.01
CA MET A 122 7.82 -12.82 -10.60
C MET A 122 8.46 -13.94 -9.78
N GLN A 123 8.73 -13.66 -8.50
CA GLN A 123 9.03 -14.72 -7.55
C GLN A 123 7.74 -15.36 -7.02
N VAL A 124 7.79 -16.68 -6.87
CA VAL A 124 6.71 -17.50 -6.31
C VAL A 124 7.28 -18.58 -5.39
N PRO A 125 6.53 -19.07 -4.39
CA PRO A 125 6.91 -20.27 -3.66
C PRO A 125 6.88 -21.50 -4.56
N PRO A 126 7.43 -22.66 -4.10
CA PRO A 126 7.37 -23.91 -4.85
C PRO A 126 5.96 -24.30 -5.29
N MET A 127 5.88 -24.96 -6.44
CA MET A 127 4.65 -25.47 -7.03
C MET A 127 3.97 -26.51 -6.10
N ASP A 128 2.65 -26.44 -5.98
CA ASP A 128 1.87 -27.43 -5.24
C ASP A 128 1.60 -28.72 -6.06
N GLU A 129 0.96 -29.70 -5.44
CA GLU A 129 0.61 -30.99 -6.07
C GLU A 129 -0.42 -30.86 -7.23
N HIS A 130 -1.13 -29.74 -7.30
CA HIS A 130 -2.12 -29.44 -8.32
C HIS A 130 -1.55 -28.58 -9.47
N GLY A 131 -0.26 -28.27 -9.44
CA GLY A 131 0.44 -27.49 -10.44
C GLY A 131 0.28 -25.99 -10.26
N ASN A 132 -0.13 -25.49 -9.10
CA ASN A 132 -0.31 -24.07 -8.85
C ASN A 132 0.90 -23.46 -8.12
N PHE A 133 1.19 -22.24 -8.49
CA PHE A 133 2.09 -21.35 -7.77
C PHE A 133 1.26 -20.31 -7.03
N SER A 134 1.33 -20.28 -5.70
CA SER A 134 0.71 -19.22 -4.89
C SER A 134 1.34 -17.87 -5.25
N LEU A 135 0.51 -16.83 -5.36
CA LEU A 135 0.98 -15.44 -5.47
C LEU A 135 1.48 -14.88 -4.12
N SER A 136 1.55 -15.73 -3.11
CA SER A 136 2.23 -15.51 -1.84
C SER A 136 1.77 -14.21 -1.13
N LEU A 137 2.72 -13.34 -0.82
CA LEU A 137 2.52 -12.10 -0.06
C LEU A 137 1.83 -10.99 -0.86
N ALA A 138 1.66 -11.14 -2.17
CA ALA A 138 1.14 -10.06 -3.03
C ALA A 138 0.17 -10.56 -4.12
N PRO A 139 -0.99 -11.15 -3.78
CA PRO A 139 -1.99 -11.47 -4.80
C PRO A 139 -2.44 -10.23 -5.57
N SER A 140 -2.74 -9.13 -4.90
CA SER A 140 -2.88 -7.79 -5.48
C SER A 140 -3.61 -7.78 -6.84
N HIS A 141 -2.91 -7.40 -7.90
CA HIS A 141 -3.36 -7.39 -9.29
C HIS A 141 -2.68 -8.49 -10.15
N LEU A 142 -1.85 -9.32 -9.53
CA LEU A 142 -0.92 -10.19 -10.26
C LEU A 142 -1.63 -11.25 -11.11
N TYR A 143 -2.78 -11.75 -10.68
CA TYR A 143 -3.54 -12.71 -11.48
C TYR A 143 -4.02 -12.12 -12.81
N ASP A 144 -4.65 -10.92 -12.77
CA ASP A 144 -5.15 -10.26 -13.97
C ASP A 144 -4.01 -9.79 -14.88
N MET A 145 -2.86 -9.43 -14.32
CA MET A 145 -1.62 -9.16 -15.03
C MET A 145 -1.12 -10.41 -15.77
N CYS A 146 -1.02 -11.55 -15.09
CA CYS A 146 -0.62 -12.83 -15.70
C CYS A 146 -1.60 -13.27 -16.79
N ALA A 147 -2.91 -13.12 -16.58
CA ALA A 147 -3.93 -13.47 -17.58
C ALA A 147 -3.83 -12.65 -18.87
N ARG A 148 -3.14 -11.50 -18.85
CA ARG A 148 -2.88 -10.64 -20.03
C ARG A 148 -1.51 -10.85 -20.66
N ALA A 149 -0.59 -11.49 -19.96
CA ALA A 149 0.79 -11.65 -20.39
C ALA A 149 0.90 -12.55 -21.64
N LYS A 150 1.78 -12.17 -22.56
CA LYS A 150 2.19 -13.08 -23.65
C LYS A 150 3.09 -14.18 -23.09
N HIS A 151 3.94 -13.84 -22.14
CA HIS A 151 4.86 -14.77 -21.48
C HIS A 151 4.87 -14.55 -19.97
N ILE A 152 4.81 -15.64 -19.23
CA ILE A 152 4.94 -15.64 -17.76
C ILE A 152 6.20 -16.43 -17.41
N ILE A 153 7.12 -15.81 -16.69
CA ILE A 153 8.33 -16.44 -16.16
C ILE A 153 8.25 -16.39 -14.63
N VAL A 154 8.26 -17.55 -14.01
CA VAL A 154 8.29 -17.64 -12.55
C VAL A 154 9.70 -17.99 -12.06
N GLU A 155 10.14 -17.28 -11.02
CA GLU A 155 11.37 -17.55 -10.29
C GLU A 155 11.01 -18.15 -8.94
N ILE A 156 11.45 -19.37 -8.68
CA ILE A 156 11.13 -20.08 -7.44
C ILE A 156 11.97 -19.53 -6.30
N ASN A 157 11.30 -19.21 -5.19
CA ASN A 157 11.93 -18.85 -3.93
C ASN A 157 11.27 -19.60 -2.78
N GLU A 158 11.96 -20.57 -2.21
CA GLU A 158 11.47 -21.41 -1.11
C GLU A 158 11.23 -20.63 0.19
N ASN A 159 11.81 -19.43 0.32
CA ASN A 159 11.58 -18.55 1.47
C ASN A 159 10.23 -17.82 1.41
N LEU A 160 9.60 -17.74 0.23
CA LEU A 160 8.27 -17.13 0.12
C LEU A 160 7.20 -18.00 0.79
N PRO A 161 6.35 -17.45 1.66
CA PRO A 161 5.28 -18.21 2.30
C PRO A 161 4.21 -18.60 1.27
N VAL A 162 3.63 -19.77 1.47
CA VAL A 162 2.40 -20.17 0.79
C VAL A 162 1.23 -19.53 1.53
N VAL A 163 0.56 -18.58 0.89
CA VAL A 163 -0.60 -17.90 1.45
C VAL A 163 -1.86 -18.43 0.79
N TYR A 164 -2.85 -18.78 1.60
CA TYR A 164 -4.16 -19.16 1.10
C TYR A 164 -4.91 -17.94 0.58
N GLY A 165 -5.79 -18.15 -0.40
CA GLY A 165 -6.52 -17.07 -1.03
C GLY A 165 -7.99 -17.33 -1.23
N LEU A 166 -8.77 -16.29 -1.49
CA LEU A 166 -10.19 -16.39 -1.82
C LEU A 166 -10.36 -16.88 -3.27
N ASN A 167 -9.83 -16.15 -4.23
CA ASN A 167 -9.76 -16.50 -5.66
C ASN A 167 -8.68 -15.65 -6.32
N LYS A 168 -8.25 -16.02 -7.52
CA LYS A 168 -7.24 -15.27 -8.28
C LYS A 168 -5.94 -15.03 -7.49
N THR A 169 -5.51 -15.98 -6.69
CA THR A 169 -4.34 -15.87 -5.81
C THR A 169 -3.25 -16.90 -6.14
N GLU A 170 -3.39 -17.55 -7.29
CA GLU A 170 -2.45 -18.55 -7.80
C GLU A 170 -2.40 -18.54 -9.32
N VAL A 171 -1.31 -19.02 -9.89
CA VAL A 171 -1.11 -19.23 -11.33
C VAL A 171 -0.74 -20.68 -11.58
N ASN A 172 -1.39 -21.33 -12.56
CA ASN A 172 -1.13 -22.72 -12.86
C ASN A 172 0.08 -22.86 -13.80
N ILE A 173 0.86 -23.91 -13.62
CA ILE A 173 2.03 -24.24 -14.46
C ILE A 173 1.67 -24.35 -15.95
N ALA A 174 0.42 -24.66 -16.27
CA ALA A 174 -0.04 -24.71 -17.67
C ALA A 174 0.09 -23.35 -18.37
N ASP A 175 -0.14 -22.26 -17.66
CA ASP A 175 -0.09 -20.88 -18.16
C ASP A 175 1.32 -20.28 -18.14
N VAL A 176 2.25 -20.87 -17.37
CA VAL A 176 3.64 -20.40 -17.24
C VAL A 176 4.45 -20.78 -18.50
N THR A 177 5.24 -19.85 -19.01
CA THR A 177 6.15 -20.09 -20.14
C THR A 177 7.42 -20.78 -19.69
N TYR A 178 8.11 -20.22 -18.70
CA TYR A 178 9.34 -20.76 -18.13
C TYR A 178 9.35 -20.73 -16.61
N VAL A 179 10.02 -21.72 -16.03
CA VAL A 179 10.33 -21.81 -14.61
C VAL A 179 11.84 -21.66 -14.43
N VAL A 180 12.25 -20.82 -13.50
CA VAL A 180 13.64 -20.61 -13.09
C VAL A 180 13.76 -20.95 -11.61
N GLU A 181 14.65 -21.87 -11.26
CA GLU A 181 15.01 -22.12 -9.86
C GLU A 181 15.98 -21.03 -9.41
N GLY A 182 15.50 -20.19 -8.48
CA GLY A 182 16.27 -19.07 -7.95
C GLY A 182 17.26 -19.49 -6.85
N ASN A 183 18.02 -18.51 -6.35
CA ASN A 183 19.00 -18.74 -5.26
C ASN A 183 18.36 -18.64 -3.86
N ASN A 184 17.03 -18.65 -3.77
CA ASN A 184 16.28 -18.55 -2.53
C ASN A 184 16.71 -17.37 -1.65
N PRO A 185 16.70 -16.12 -2.15
CA PRO A 185 17.09 -14.98 -1.35
C PRO A 185 16.12 -14.77 -0.18
N ALA A 186 16.62 -14.21 0.92
CA ALA A 186 15.76 -13.80 2.02
C ALA A 186 14.75 -12.74 1.55
N ILE A 187 13.50 -12.85 2.04
CA ILE A 187 12.49 -11.85 1.73
C ILE A 187 12.89 -10.52 2.41
N PRO A 188 12.84 -9.39 1.69
CA PRO A 188 13.13 -8.10 2.30
C PRO A 188 12.19 -7.81 3.47
N GLU A 189 12.73 -7.27 4.56
CA GLU A 189 11.95 -6.90 5.74
C GLU A 189 11.74 -5.38 5.81
N LEU A 190 10.57 -4.97 6.27
CA LEU A 190 10.31 -3.58 6.63
C LEU A 190 10.78 -3.37 8.07
N GLY A 191 11.73 -2.45 8.24
CA GLY A 191 12.20 -2.07 9.58
C GLY A 191 11.08 -1.43 10.40
N SER A 192 11.05 -1.73 11.69
CA SER A 192 10.18 -1.03 12.64
C SER A 192 10.87 0.25 13.13
N VAL A 193 10.16 1.37 13.03
CA VAL A 193 10.59 2.64 13.63
C VAL A 193 9.95 2.74 15.02
N PRO A 194 10.72 3.01 16.09
CA PRO A 194 10.15 3.19 17.42
C PRO A 194 9.11 4.32 17.44
N PRO A 195 7.98 4.15 18.15
CA PRO A 195 6.93 5.16 18.20
C PRO A 195 7.42 6.42 18.93
N THR A 196 7.05 7.57 18.38
CA THR A 196 7.27 8.88 19.03
C THR A 196 6.19 9.15 20.07
N ASP A 197 6.40 10.17 20.92
CA ASP A 197 5.36 10.60 21.88
C ASP A 197 4.12 11.13 21.16
N VAL A 198 4.30 11.74 19.98
CA VAL A 198 3.18 12.16 19.10
C VAL A 198 2.37 10.95 18.65
N ASP A 199 3.04 9.89 18.18
CA ASP A 199 2.36 8.67 17.74
C ASP A 199 1.54 8.05 18.85
N ARG A 200 2.11 8.00 20.09
CA ARG A 200 1.40 7.49 21.26
C ARG A 200 0.19 8.34 21.64
N THR A 201 0.33 9.67 21.58
CA THR A 201 -0.77 10.61 21.89
C THR A 201 -1.92 10.43 20.91
N VAL A 202 -1.63 10.38 19.62
CA VAL A 202 -2.65 10.16 18.57
C VAL A 202 -3.31 8.79 18.72
N ALA A 203 -2.52 7.74 18.96
CA ALA A 203 -3.05 6.39 19.15
C ALA A 203 -3.98 6.30 20.38
N ASN A 204 -3.65 6.98 21.47
CA ASN A 204 -4.50 7.07 22.68
C ASN A 204 -5.83 7.80 22.43
N LEU A 205 -5.90 8.69 21.45
CA LEU A 205 -7.15 9.33 21.03
C LEU A 205 -8.01 8.38 20.16
N ILE A 206 -7.40 7.53 19.34
CA ILE A 206 -8.10 6.69 18.37
C ILE A 206 -8.61 5.39 19.00
N VAL A 207 -7.81 4.70 19.82
CA VAL A 207 -8.15 3.36 20.33
C VAL A 207 -9.49 3.34 21.08
N PRO A 208 -9.85 4.33 21.92
CA PRO A 208 -11.16 4.38 22.58
C PRO A 208 -12.36 4.50 21.63
N GLU A 209 -12.13 4.95 20.39
CA GLU A 209 -13.17 5.10 19.38
C GLU A 209 -13.46 3.80 18.59
N ILE A 210 -12.64 2.76 18.80
CA ILE A 210 -12.78 1.46 18.15
C ILE A 210 -13.74 0.59 18.97
N PRO A 211 -14.88 0.18 18.42
CA PRO A 211 -15.79 -0.71 19.13
C PRO A 211 -15.34 -2.17 19.09
N ASN A 212 -15.75 -2.97 20.06
CA ASN A 212 -15.63 -4.42 19.95
C ASN A 212 -16.33 -4.94 18.69
N GLY A 213 -15.71 -5.91 18.04
CA GLY A 213 -16.20 -6.47 16.79
C GLY A 213 -15.95 -5.61 15.55
N ALA A 214 -15.14 -4.56 15.66
CA ALA A 214 -14.75 -3.74 14.50
C ALA A 214 -13.93 -4.54 13.49
N CYS A 215 -14.07 -4.21 12.20
CA CYS A 215 -13.19 -4.67 11.14
C CYS A 215 -12.14 -3.60 10.84
N LEU A 216 -10.86 -3.96 10.84
CA LEU A 216 -9.74 -3.02 10.85
C LEU A 216 -9.00 -2.97 9.50
N GLN A 217 -8.64 -1.77 9.08
CA GLN A 217 -7.56 -1.45 8.14
C GLN A 217 -6.58 -0.50 8.82
N LEU A 218 -5.30 -0.83 8.76
CA LEU A 218 -4.19 0.00 9.24
C LEU A 218 -3.30 0.37 8.07
N GLY A 219 -2.96 1.66 7.95
CA GLY A 219 -1.93 2.12 7.04
C GLY A 219 -0.52 1.72 7.48
N ILE A 220 0.48 2.21 6.76
CA ILE A 220 1.90 1.99 7.07
C ILE A 220 2.49 3.19 7.83
N GLY A 221 3.55 2.92 8.62
CA GLY A 221 4.31 3.93 9.33
C GLY A 221 4.21 3.85 10.85
N GLY A 222 4.91 4.74 11.54
CA GLY A 222 5.04 4.74 13.01
C GLY A 222 3.70 4.84 13.73
N MET A 223 2.82 5.72 13.26
CA MET A 223 1.53 5.97 13.93
C MET A 223 0.54 4.79 13.80
N PRO A 224 0.24 4.23 12.61
CA PRO A 224 -0.59 3.03 12.52
C PRO A 224 -0.02 1.83 13.27
N ASN A 225 1.30 1.65 13.29
CA ASN A 225 1.94 0.60 14.07
C ASN A 225 1.73 0.81 15.58
N THR A 226 1.80 2.07 16.06
CA THR A 226 1.55 2.41 17.45
C THR A 226 0.08 2.15 17.84
N VAL A 227 -0.86 2.51 16.96
CA VAL A 227 -2.28 2.17 17.16
C VAL A 227 -2.46 0.66 17.28
N GLY A 228 -1.84 -0.12 16.38
CA GLY A 228 -1.89 -1.58 16.43
C GLY A 228 -1.33 -2.18 17.73
N ALA A 229 -0.21 -1.65 18.24
CA ALA A 229 0.36 -2.06 19.50
C ALA A 229 -0.58 -1.78 20.69
N LEU A 230 -1.17 -0.58 20.76
CA LEU A 230 -2.16 -0.25 21.78
C LEU A 230 -3.44 -1.09 21.69
N ILE A 231 -3.89 -1.44 20.49
CA ILE A 231 -5.01 -2.39 20.29
C ILE A 231 -4.64 -3.75 20.88
N ALA A 232 -3.43 -4.23 20.66
CA ALA A 232 -2.96 -5.51 21.20
C ALA A 232 -2.95 -5.52 22.72
N GLU A 233 -2.67 -4.40 23.37
CA GLU A 233 -2.66 -4.23 24.84
C GLU A 233 -4.04 -3.90 25.44
N SER A 234 -5.01 -3.44 24.64
CA SER A 234 -6.33 -2.98 25.11
C SER A 234 -7.27 -4.12 25.48
N ASP A 235 -8.46 -3.82 25.99
CA ASP A 235 -9.55 -4.77 26.27
C ASP A 235 -10.46 -5.04 25.03
N LEU A 236 -10.07 -4.54 23.88
CA LEU A 236 -10.79 -4.80 22.63
C LEU A 236 -10.82 -6.29 22.29
N LYS A 237 -11.92 -6.73 21.71
CA LYS A 237 -12.15 -8.15 21.36
C LYS A 237 -13.01 -8.31 20.13
N ASP A 238 -12.97 -9.53 19.59
CA ASP A 238 -13.80 -9.97 18.47
C ASP A 238 -13.57 -9.16 17.18
N LEU A 239 -12.33 -8.65 17.01
CA LEU A 239 -11.96 -7.84 15.86
C LEU A 239 -11.86 -8.68 14.59
N GLY A 240 -12.09 -8.04 13.45
CA GLY A 240 -11.83 -8.56 12.11
C GLY A 240 -10.72 -7.76 11.43
N VAL A 241 -10.19 -8.31 10.35
CA VAL A 241 -9.22 -7.64 9.48
C VAL A 241 -9.68 -7.72 8.03
N HIS A 242 -9.69 -6.58 7.36
CA HIS A 242 -9.83 -6.44 5.94
C HIS A 242 -9.01 -5.20 5.52
N THR A 243 -7.85 -5.43 4.94
CA THR A 243 -6.84 -4.39 4.79
C THR A 243 -6.16 -4.46 3.44
N GLU A 244 -5.68 -3.35 2.94
CA GLU A 244 -4.81 -3.33 1.76
C GLU A 244 -3.50 -4.04 2.07
N MET A 245 -2.75 -3.50 3.01
CA MET A 245 -1.48 -4.06 3.45
C MET A 245 -1.63 -4.76 4.79
N TYR A 246 -1.18 -6.01 4.87
CA TYR A 246 -1.07 -6.74 6.12
C TYR A 246 0.31 -6.48 6.74
N VAL A 247 0.33 -5.98 7.97
CA VAL A 247 1.54 -5.54 8.68
C VAL A 247 1.73 -6.29 10.00
N ASP A 248 2.94 -6.22 10.58
CA ASP A 248 3.28 -6.91 11.85
C ASP A 248 2.31 -6.61 12.99
N ALA A 249 1.71 -5.42 13.03
CA ALA A 249 0.73 -5.04 14.04
C ALA A 249 -0.48 -6.00 14.08
N PHE A 250 -0.95 -6.49 12.94
CA PHE A 250 -2.04 -7.47 12.92
C PHE A 250 -1.62 -8.83 13.51
N VAL A 251 -0.37 -9.23 13.32
CA VAL A 251 0.18 -10.44 13.95
C VAL A 251 0.18 -10.30 15.48
N ASP A 252 0.55 -9.14 16.00
CA ASP A 252 0.57 -8.88 17.43
C ASP A 252 -0.85 -8.88 18.02
N ILE A 253 -1.80 -8.22 17.35
CA ILE A 253 -3.22 -8.20 17.74
C ILE A 253 -3.81 -9.62 17.71
N ALA A 254 -3.49 -10.42 16.68
CA ALA A 254 -3.95 -11.80 16.55
C ALA A 254 -3.37 -12.71 17.65
N LYS A 255 -2.05 -12.60 17.91
CA LYS A 255 -1.38 -13.34 18.99
C LYS A 255 -1.89 -12.96 20.39
N ALA A 256 -2.37 -11.73 20.56
CA ALA A 256 -3.05 -11.29 21.77
C ALA A 256 -4.50 -11.83 21.88
N GLY A 257 -4.95 -12.66 20.93
CA GLY A 257 -6.28 -13.29 20.93
C GLY A 257 -7.46 -12.35 20.64
N LYS A 258 -7.20 -11.19 20.05
CA LYS A 258 -8.22 -10.15 19.81
C LYS A 258 -8.89 -10.24 18.45
N ILE A 259 -8.29 -10.93 17.50
CA ILE A 259 -8.83 -11.13 16.15
C ILE A 259 -9.41 -12.54 16.03
N ASN A 260 -10.69 -12.61 15.70
CA ASN A 260 -11.36 -13.88 15.36
C ASN A 260 -12.34 -13.74 14.19
N GLY A 261 -12.58 -12.54 13.71
CA GLY A 261 -13.43 -12.27 12.55
C GLY A 261 -14.89 -12.67 12.66
N LYS A 262 -15.39 -13.05 13.85
CA LYS A 262 -16.74 -13.60 14.03
C LYS A 262 -17.86 -12.59 13.77
N ASN A 263 -17.53 -11.29 13.76
CA ASN A 263 -18.49 -10.22 13.46
C ASN A 263 -18.36 -9.68 12.03
N LYS A 264 -17.46 -10.25 11.23
CA LYS A 264 -17.35 -9.83 9.82
C LYS A 264 -18.59 -10.31 9.04
N THR A 265 -19.20 -9.41 8.31
CA THR A 265 -20.35 -9.66 7.43
C THR A 265 -19.95 -10.36 6.13
N LEU A 266 -18.68 -10.18 5.72
CA LEU A 266 -18.03 -10.86 4.60
C LEU A 266 -16.79 -11.59 5.12
N ASP A 267 -16.42 -12.71 4.49
CA ASP A 267 -15.23 -13.51 4.84
C ASP A 267 -15.15 -13.82 6.35
N TYR A 268 -16.24 -14.35 6.88
CA TYR A 268 -16.39 -14.71 8.28
C TYR A 268 -15.19 -15.54 8.79
N GLY A 269 -14.62 -15.11 9.91
CA GLY A 269 -13.48 -15.79 10.53
C GLY A 269 -12.14 -15.63 9.78
N ARG A 270 -12.07 -14.82 8.72
CA ARG A 270 -10.86 -14.65 7.92
C ARG A 270 -10.30 -13.22 8.02
N GLN A 271 -8.98 -13.13 8.06
CA GLN A 271 -8.23 -11.90 7.91
C GLN A 271 -7.87 -11.75 6.43
N VAL A 272 -8.32 -10.68 5.77
CA VAL A 272 -8.19 -10.52 4.32
C VAL A 272 -7.26 -9.37 3.99
N PHE A 273 -6.37 -9.56 3.00
CA PHE A 273 -5.44 -8.54 2.57
C PHE A 273 -5.14 -8.60 1.06
N ALA A 274 -4.71 -7.46 0.47
CA ALA A 274 -4.25 -7.39 -0.92
C ALA A 274 -2.76 -7.75 -1.06
N PHE A 275 -1.93 -7.28 -0.14
CA PHE A 275 -0.52 -7.65 -0.04
C PHE A 275 -0.03 -7.55 1.40
N ALA A 276 1.12 -8.16 1.67
CA ALA A 276 1.71 -8.18 3.00
C ALA A 276 3.20 -7.84 2.95
N ALA A 277 3.65 -7.02 3.88
CA ALA A 277 5.07 -6.79 4.11
C ALA A 277 5.31 -6.40 5.57
N GLY A 278 6.38 -6.90 6.14
CA GLY A 278 6.76 -6.69 7.53
C GLY A 278 8.08 -7.36 7.82
N THR A 279 8.18 -7.98 8.99
CA THR A 279 9.34 -8.76 9.40
C THR A 279 9.11 -10.26 9.17
N LYS A 280 10.14 -11.05 9.38
CA LYS A 280 10.04 -12.53 9.34
C LYS A 280 8.90 -13.06 10.21
N LYS A 281 8.58 -12.39 11.34
CA LYS A 281 7.45 -12.73 12.21
C LYS A 281 6.13 -12.79 11.44
N LEU A 282 5.90 -11.82 10.58
CA LEU A 282 4.71 -11.75 9.72
C LEU A 282 4.74 -12.86 8.66
N TYR A 283 5.86 -13.03 7.99
CA TYR A 283 6.00 -14.04 6.93
C TYR A 283 5.78 -15.45 7.44
N ASP A 284 6.31 -15.77 8.62
CA ASP A 284 6.06 -17.05 9.29
C ASP A 284 4.59 -17.21 9.72
N TYR A 285 3.95 -16.11 10.16
CA TYR A 285 2.55 -16.14 10.61
C TYR A 285 1.55 -16.41 9.48
N VAL A 286 1.76 -15.82 8.31
CA VAL A 286 0.83 -15.99 7.18
C VAL A 286 1.05 -17.29 6.40
N ASN A 287 2.21 -17.95 6.59
CA ASN A 287 2.55 -19.18 5.87
C ASN A 287 1.59 -20.33 6.24
N LYS A 288 0.82 -20.79 5.25
CA LYS A 288 -0.17 -21.87 5.40
C LYS A 288 -1.14 -21.65 6.58
N ASN A 289 -1.41 -20.39 6.90
CA ASN A 289 -2.34 -20.04 7.97
C ASN A 289 -3.78 -19.96 7.42
N PRO A 290 -4.70 -20.85 7.83
CA PRO A 290 -6.06 -20.84 7.32
C PRO A 290 -6.88 -19.62 7.75
N ASP A 291 -6.46 -18.89 8.78
CA ASP A 291 -7.17 -17.71 9.25
C ASP A 291 -6.85 -16.46 8.40
N VAL A 292 -5.82 -16.53 7.54
CA VAL A 292 -5.32 -15.41 6.76
C VAL A 292 -5.48 -15.70 5.27
N MET A 293 -6.08 -14.78 4.54
CA MET A 293 -6.42 -14.95 3.13
C MET A 293 -5.92 -13.79 2.29
N GLY A 294 -5.13 -14.09 1.28
CA GLY A 294 -4.86 -13.16 0.20
C GLY A 294 -6.08 -12.95 -0.69
N ALA A 295 -6.22 -11.78 -1.28
CA ALA A 295 -7.30 -11.49 -2.23
C ALA A 295 -6.85 -10.46 -3.28
N PRO A 296 -7.50 -10.41 -4.45
CA PRO A 296 -7.26 -9.35 -5.44
C PRO A 296 -7.56 -7.97 -4.85
N VAL A 297 -6.80 -6.97 -5.30
CA VAL A 297 -6.93 -5.61 -4.75
C VAL A 297 -8.24 -4.93 -5.14
N ASP A 298 -8.86 -5.30 -6.26
CA ASP A 298 -10.20 -4.84 -6.64
C ASP A 298 -11.34 -5.49 -5.81
N TYR A 299 -10.99 -6.42 -4.91
CA TYR A 299 -11.88 -6.91 -3.87
C TYR A 299 -11.59 -6.25 -2.53
N THR A 300 -10.33 -6.25 -2.08
CA THR A 300 -9.97 -5.69 -0.77
C THR A 300 -10.22 -4.20 -0.68
N ASN A 301 -9.97 -3.47 -1.77
CA ASN A 301 -10.08 -2.02 -1.84
C ASN A 301 -11.40 -1.54 -2.48
N ASP A 302 -12.30 -2.45 -2.82
CA ASP A 302 -13.61 -2.06 -3.35
C ASP A 302 -14.44 -1.35 -2.27
N VAL A 303 -14.83 -0.11 -2.54
CA VAL A 303 -15.66 0.70 -1.64
C VAL A 303 -16.96 0.00 -1.28
N HIS A 304 -17.57 -0.75 -2.22
CA HIS A 304 -18.80 -1.51 -1.97
C HIS A 304 -18.55 -2.70 -1.05
N VAL A 305 -17.43 -3.41 -1.20
CA VAL A 305 -17.04 -4.51 -0.31
C VAL A 305 -16.77 -3.97 1.09
N ILE A 306 -15.95 -2.94 1.21
CA ILE A 306 -15.59 -2.31 2.50
C ILE A 306 -16.86 -1.82 3.22
N SER A 307 -17.78 -1.19 2.51
CA SER A 307 -19.02 -0.64 3.07
C SER A 307 -19.97 -1.70 3.65
N GLN A 308 -19.85 -2.96 3.22
CA GLN A 308 -20.64 -4.08 3.73
C GLN A 308 -20.07 -4.68 5.03
N LEU A 309 -18.85 -4.32 5.41
CA LEU A 309 -18.21 -4.75 6.65
C LEU A 309 -18.63 -3.80 7.78
N ASP A 310 -19.56 -4.22 8.64
CA ASP A 310 -20.05 -3.38 9.75
C ASP A 310 -18.91 -2.95 10.68
N LYS A 311 -19.01 -1.72 11.21
CA LYS A 311 -18.02 -1.09 12.11
C LYS A 311 -16.60 -1.08 11.51
N PHE A 312 -16.49 -0.75 10.24
CA PHE A 312 -15.19 -0.69 9.58
C PHE A 312 -14.37 0.51 10.08
N ILE A 313 -13.16 0.27 10.54
CA ILE A 313 -12.24 1.28 11.05
C ILE A 313 -11.04 1.38 10.12
N SER A 314 -10.92 2.51 9.46
CA SER A 314 -9.78 2.84 8.59
C SER A 314 -8.88 3.88 9.26
N ILE A 315 -7.57 3.59 9.35
CA ILE A 315 -6.58 4.47 10.01
C ILE A 315 -5.39 4.67 9.08
N ASN A 316 -5.21 5.91 8.61
CA ASN A 316 -4.17 6.26 7.64
C ASN A 316 -3.40 7.52 8.04
N ASN A 317 -2.12 7.54 7.73
CA ASN A 317 -1.23 8.67 7.97
C ASN A 317 -1.04 9.48 6.67
N ILE A 318 -0.85 10.80 6.81
CA ILE A 318 -0.75 11.74 5.67
C ILE A 318 0.50 12.62 5.76
N VAL A 319 0.78 13.35 4.71
CA VAL A 319 1.90 14.31 4.64
C VAL A 319 1.49 15.67 5.19
N ASP A 320 0.44 16.28 4.63
CA ASP A 320 -0.11 17.56 5.08
C ASP A 320 -1.60 17.69 4.71
N LEU A 321 -2.25 18.70 5.26
CA LEU A 321 -3.63 19.05 4.93
C LEU A 321 -3.84 20.58 4.97
N ASP A 322 -4.86 21.06 4.26
CA ASP A 322 -5.21 22.48 4.26
C ASP A 322 -6.46 22.81 5.10
N LEU A 323 -6.74 24.12 5.23
CA LEU A 323 -7.89 24.61 6.00
C LEU A 323 -9.25 24.30 5.36
N PHE A 324 -9.29 23.88 4.11
CA PHE A 324 -10.50 23.34 3.49
C PHE A 324 -10.74 21.88 3.83
N GLY A 325 -9.72 21.18 4.36
CA GLY A 325 -9.75 19.75 4.67
C GLY A 325 -9.37 18.89 3.46
N GLN A 326 -8.62 19.42 2.49
CA GLN A 326 -7.98 18.63 1.44
C GLN A 326 -6.75 17.96 2.01
N VAL A 327 -6.57 16.69 1.70
CA VAL A 327 -5.51 15.83 2.25
C VAL A 327 -4.51 15.46 1.19
N ASN A 328 -3.23 15.65 1.49
CA ASN A 328 -2.11 15.17 0.68
C ASN A 328 -1.37 14.05 1.41
N ALA A 329 -1.28 12.88 0.76
CA ALA A 329 -0.51 11.73 1.22
C ALA A 329 0.58 11.31 0.21
N GLU A 330 0.70 12.00 -0.94
CA GLU A 330 1.49 11.58 -2.08
C GLU A 330 2.77 12.37 -2.31
N SER A 331 2.79 13.65 -1.92
CA SER A 331 3.87 14.55 -2.35
C SER A 331 4.33 15.52 -1.26
N ALA A 332 5.51 16.12 -1.47
CA ALA A 332 5.99 17.30 -0.74
C ALA A 332 6.24 18.39 -1.78
N GLY A 333 5.26 19.29 -1.99
CA GLY A 333 5.22 20.18 -3.13
C GLY A 333 5.24 19.34 -4.44
N ILE A 334 6.10 19.71 -5.37
CA ILE A 334 6.27 19.00 -6.65
C ILE A 334 7.01 17.66 -6.53
N LYS A 335 7.60 17.36 -5.36
CA LYS A 335 8.35 16.12 -5.16
C LYS A 335 7.42 14.99 -4.79
N HIS A 336 7.30 13.99 -5.65
CA HIS A 336 6.53 12.80 -5.38
C HIS A 336 7.17 11.96 -4.26
N ILE A 337 6.35 11.42 -3.34
CA ILE A 337 6.81 10.65 -2.17
C ILE A 337 6.32 9.20 -2.21
N SER A 338 5.04 8.98 -2.50
CA SER A 338 4.42 7.65 -2.41
C SER A 338 3.57 7.34 -3.64
N GLY A 339 2.29 7.32 -3.53
CA GLY A 339 1.34 7.07 -4.60
C GLY A 339 -0.08 7.18 -4.08
N THR A 340 -1.04 7.13 -4.97
CA THR A 340 -2.46 7.17 -4.62
C THR A 340 -2.83 6.03 -3.68
N GLY A 341 -2.34 4.81 -3.95
CA GLY A 341 -2.68 3.63 -3.16
C GLY A 341 -4.19 3.44 -3.03
N GLY A 342 -4.63 2.85 -1.94
CA GLY A 342 -6.03 2.64 -1.62
C GLY A 342 -6.58 3.54 -0.52
N GLN A 343 -5.86 4.59 -0.09
CA GLN A 343 -6.30 5.41 1.03
C GLN A 343 -7.70 5.96 0.82
N LEU A 344 -7.98 6.54 -0.35
CA LEU A 344 -9.31 7.08 -0.68
C LEU A 344 -10.40 6.00 -0.67
N ASP A 345 -10.09 4.78 -1.17
CA ASP A 345 -11.03 3.67 -1.17
C ASP A 345 -11.47 3.32 0.26
N PHE A 346 -10.51 3.21 1.19
CA PHE A 346 -10.79 2.91 2.60
C PHE A 346 -11.45 4.07 3.35
N VAL A 347 -11.08 5.31 3.06
CA VAL A 347 -11.74 6.51 3.61
C VAL A 347 -13.22 6.51 3.25
N MET A 348 -13.55 6.27 1.98
CA MET A 348 -14.93 6.24 1.50
C MET A 348 -15.68 5.02 2.02
N GLY A 349 -15.11 3.83 1.92
CA GLY A 349 -15.72 2.59 2.34
C GLY A 349 -16.02 2.55 3.85
N ALA A 350 -15.09 3.02 4.68
CA ALA A 350 -15.27 3.11 6.12
C ALA A 350 -16.41 4.07 6.50
N TYR A 351 -16.52 5.21 5.83
CA TYR A 351 -17.62 6.14 6.08
C TYR A 351 -18.99 5.58 5.68
N LEU A 352 -19.05 4.79 4.62
CA LEU A 352 -20.28 4.14 4.15
C LEU A 352 -20.66 2.89 4.97
N SER A 353 -19.71 2.30 5.68
CA SER A 353 -19.94 1.15 6.56
C SER A 353 -20.84 1.53 7.73
N LYS A 354 -21.78 0.66 8.09
CA LYS A 354 -22.66 0.86 9.23
C LYS A 354 -21.85 0.88 10.54
N GLY A 355 -21.81 2.04 11.19
CA GLY A 355 -21.00 2.27 12.40
C GLY A 355 -19.51 2.37 12.12
N GLY A 356 -19.11 2.51 10.86
CA GLY A 356 -17.71 2.67 10.45
C GLY A 356 -17.18 4.08 10.68
N LYS A 357 -15.84 4.17 10.79
CA LYS A 357 -15.12 5.44 10.98
C LYS A 357 -13.82 5.44 10.19
N SER A 358 -13.51 6.58 9.57
CA SER A 358 -12.25 6.83 8.90
C SER A 358 -11.43 7.88 9.67
N PHE A 359 -10.23 7.52 10.09
CA PHE A 359 -9.28 8.39 10.80
C PHE A 359 -8.10 8.73 9.91
N ILE A 360 -7.93 10.01 9.63
CA ILE A 360 -6.76 10.58 8.97
C ILE A 360 -5.86 11.19 10.05
N CYS A 361 -4.64 10.73 10.15
CA CYS A 361 -3.72 11.04 11.23
C CYS A 361 -2.49 11.79 10.71
N LEU A 362 -1.99 12.74 11.49
CA LEU A 362 -0.69 13.36 11.24
C LEU A 362 -0.12 13.96 12.53
N SER A 363 1.20 14.07 12.63
CA SER A 363 1.80 15.02 13.56
C SER A 363 1.52 16.44 13.06
N SER A 364 1.06 17.34 13.91
CA SER A 364 0.65 18.70 13.52
C SER A 364 1.79 19.54 12.94
N ALA A 365 3.04 19.19 13.28
CA ALA A 365 4.24 19.85 12.81
C ALA A 365 5.41 18.85 12.65
N MET A 366 6.44 19.27 11.93
CA MET A 366 7.68 18.51 11.74
C MET A 366 8.90 19.43 11.78
N LYS A 367 10.05 18.91 12.19
CA LYS A 367 11.32 19.63 12.06
C LYS A 367 11.82 19.55 10.62
N GLY A 368 12.06 20.69 9.99
CA GLY A 368 12.72 20.78 8.71
C GLY A 368 14.21 20.40 8.79
N LYS A 369 14.86 20.28 7.63
CA LYS A 369 16.31 20.03 7.56
C LYS A 369 17.14 21.18 8.17
N ASP A 370 16.58 22.36 8.21
CA ASP A 370 17.11 23.58 8.85
C ASP A 370 16.91 23.59 10.38
N GLY A 371 16.33 22.55 10.96
CA GLY A 371 16.01 22.43 12.37
C GLY A 371 14.77 23.24 12.80
N GLN A 372 14.19 24.06 11.91
CA GLN A 372 13.01 24.86 12.23
C GLN A 372 11.75 23.98 12.22
N LEU A 373 10.82 24.30 13.12
CA LEU A 373 9.52 23.66 13.16
C LEU A 373 8.64 24.19 12.02
N LYS A 374 8.00 23.30 11.28
CA LYS A 374 7.09 23.61 10.15
C LYS A 374 5.74 22.96 10.39
N SER A 375 4.67 23.74 10.17
CA SER A 375 3.32 23.21 10.25
C SER A 375 3.05 22.21 9.13
N ARG A 376 2.32 21.13 9.44
CA ARG A 376 1.75 20.20 8.44
C ARG A 376 0.26 20.48 8.18
N ILE A 377 -0.31 21.42 8.91
CA ILE A 377 -1.59 22.05 8.62
C ILE A 377 -1.29 23.39 7.99
N VAL A 378 -1.72 23.56 6.73
CA VAL A 378 -1.38 24.74 5.90
C VAL A 378 -2.63 25.48 5.45
N PRO A 379 -2.56 26.79 5.11
CA PRO A 379 -3.73 27.53 4.63
C PRO A 379 -4.36 26.91 3.39
N THR A 380 -3.55 26.62 2.38
CA THR A 380 -3.84 25.87 1.16
C THR A 380 -2.71 24.90 0.91
N LEU A 381 -2.97 23.76 0.28
CA LEU A 381 -1.90 22.85 -0.10
C LEU A 381 -0.80 23.59 -0.85
N THR A 382 0.45 23.27 -0.53
CA THR A 382 1.61 23.89 -1.19
C THR A 382 1.50 23.71 -2.70
N PRO A 383 1.79 24.76 -3.52
CA PRO A 383 1.75 24.63 -4.97
C PRO A 383 2.52 23.41 -5.48
N GLY A 384 1.86 22.59 -6.29
CA GLY A 384 2.38 21.32 -6.79
C GLY A 384 2.12 20.10 -5.89
N SER A 385 1.60 20.27 -4.69
CA SER A 385 1.12 19.15 -3.86
C SER A 385 -0.11 18.50 -4.46
N ILE A 386 -0.22 17.19 -4.28
CA ILE A 386 -1.34 16.39 -4.78
C ILE A 386 -2.43 16.30 -3.72
N CYS A 387 -3.68 16.49 -4.11
CA CYS A 387 -4.84 16.20 -3.27
C CYS A 387 -5.18 14.72 -3.40
N THR A 388 -4.75 13.91 -2.43
CA THR A 388 -5.03 12.46 -2.39
C THR A 388 -6.49 12.21 -2.02
N ASP A 389 -6.97 12.86 -0.95
CA ASP A 389 -8.36 12.75 -0.52
C ASP A 389 -9.07 14.10 -0.63
N PRO A 390 -10.13 14.19 -1.44
CA PRO A 390 -10.93 15.41 -1.55
C PRO A 390 -11.57 15.77 -0.21
N ARG A 391 -11.71 17.07 0.07
CA ARG A 391 -12.30 17.59 1.32
C ARG A 391 -13.70 17.05 1.65
N SER A 392 -14.45 16.57 0.66
CA SER A 392 -15.79 16.01 0.86
C SER A 392 -15.77 14.58 1.43
N THR A 393 -14.66 13.85 1.32
CA THR A 393 -14.55 12.47 1.79
C THR A 393 -14.09 12.35 3.24
N ILE A 394 -13.35 13.34 3.76
CA ILE A 394 -12.75 13.30 5.09
C ILE A 394 -13.78 13.29 6.21
N GLN A 395 -13.62 12.38 7.16
CA GLN A 395 -14.46 12.27 8.36
C GLN A 395 -13.70 12.74 9.60
N TYR A 396 -12.82 11.93 10.19
CA TYR A 396 -12.03 12.30 11.36
C TYR A 396 -10.62 12.72 10.97
N LEU A 397 -10.17 13.84 11.53
CA LEU A 397 -8.76 14.25 11.54
C LEU A 397 -8.23 14.17 12.96
N VAL A 398 -7.01 13.65 13.11
CA VAL A 398 -6.38 13.44 14.42
C VAL A 398 -4.94 13.94 14.41
N THR A 399 -4.61 14.78 15.37
CA THR A 399 -3.24 15.19 15.69
C THR A 399 -2.97 14.97 17.18
N GLU A 400 -1.78 15.22 17.66
CA GLU A 400 -1.43 15.20 19.08
C GLU A 400 -2.19 16.24 19.93
N TYR A 401 -2.88 17.20 19.29
CA TYR A 401 -3.69 18.24 19.95
C TYR A 401 -5.18 17.94 19.99
N GLY A 402 -5.62 16.83 19.39
CA GLY A 402 -7.01 16.41 19.47
C GLY A 402 -7.51 15.70 18.21
N MET A 403 -8.80 15.39 18.26
CA MET A 403 -9.54 14.72 17.19
C MET A 403 -10.80 15.51 16.87
N ILE A 404 -11.08 15.70 15.59
CA ILE A 404 -12.24 16.44 15.07
C ILE A 404 -12.98 15.65 14.00
N ASN A 405 -14.29 15.88 13.87
CA ASN A 405 -15.09 15.30 12.79
C ASN A 405 -15.51 16.43 11.83
N LEU A 406 -15.16 16.31 10.56
CA LEU A 406 -15.41 17.33 9.53
C LEU A 406 -16.72 17.15 8.77
N LYS A 407 -17.44 16.04 8.95
CA LYS A 407 -18.69 15.81 8.22
C LYS A 407 -19.78 16.78 8.65
N GLY A 408 -20.44 17.38 7.66
CA GLY A 408 -21.53 18.33 7.88
C GLY A 408 -21.10 19.74 8.26
N LEU A 409 -19.81 20.00 8.46
CA LEU A 409 -19.31 21.34 8.79
C LEU A 409 -19.16 22.21 7.53
N ASN A 410 -19.55 23.47 7.64
CA ASN A 410 -19.29 24.48 6.61
C ASN A 410 -17.82 24.95 6.62
N THR A 411 -17.40 25.78 5.68
CA THR A 411 -15.99 26.16 5.49
C THR A 411 -15.39 26.86 6.69
N TRP A 412 -16.11 27.75 7.37
CA TRP A 412 -15.57 28.43 8.56
C TRP A 412 -15.48 27.49 9.77
N GLN A 413 -16.45 26.60 9.95
CA GLN A 413 -16.42 25.60 11.02
C GLN A 413 -15.28 24.61 10.81
N ARG A 414 -15.02 24.20 9.56
CA ARG A 414 -13.86 23.38 9.21
C ARG A 414 -12.56 24.09 9.58
N ALA A 415 -12.36 25.32 9.13
CA ALA A 415 -11.15 26.08 9.44
C ALA A 415 -10.94 26.22 10.95
N GLU A 416 -12.01 26.57 11.71
CA GLU A 416 -11.96 26.67 13.18
C GLU A 416 -11.53 25.34 13.82
N GLN A 417 -12.16 24.23 13.43
CA GLN A 417 -11.83 22.92 13.97
C GLN A 417 -10.41 22.47 13.58
N ILE A 418 -10.01 22.61 12.32
CA ILE A 418 -8.66 22.23 11.86
C ILE A 418 -7.59 23.05 12.59
N ILE A 419 -7.81 24.36 12.77
CA ILE A 419 -6.87 25.23 13.51
C ILE A 419 -6.80 24.80 14.99
N SER A 420 -7.90 24.34 15.60
CA SER A 420 -7.89 23.91 17.00
C SER A 420 -6.96 22.74 17.28
N ILE A 421 -6.74 21.87 16.30
CA ILE A 421 -5.82 20.72 16.39
C ILE A 421 -4.45 20.98 15.75
N ALA A 422 -4.20 22.18 15.23
CA ALA A 422 -2.89 22.59 14.75
C ALA A 422 -1.91 22.81 15.90
N HIS A 423 -0.61 22.74 15.62
CA HIS A 423 0.42 23.09 16.60
C HIS A 423 0.23 24.52 17.10
N PRO A 424 0.22 24.80 18.42
CA PRO A 424 -0.12 26.11 18.99
C PRO A 424 0.65 27.28 18.38
N GLN A 425 1.93 27.08 18.08
CA GLN A 425 2.80 28.11 17.49
C GLN A 425 2.27 28.68 16.17
N PHE A 426 1.48 27.92 15.41
CA PHE A 426 1.02 28.32 14.06
C PHE A 426 -0.44 28.78 14.02
N ARG A 427 -1.20 28.65 15.12
CA ARG A 427 -2.64 28.92 15.12
C ARG A 427 -2.99 30.36 14.75
N ASP A 428 -2.28 31.34 15.30
CA ASP A 428 -2.54 32.75 15.02
C ASP A 428 -2.26 33.12 13.56
N GLU A 429 -1.26 32.52 12.95
CA GLU A 429 -0.95 32.72 11.53
C GLU A 429 -2.02 32.05 10.65
N LEU A 430 -2.43 30.83 10.97
CA LEU A 430 -3.52 30.13 10.26
C LEU A 430 -4.85 30.88 10.37
N ILE A 431 -5.16 31.52 11.50
CA ILE A 431 -6.36 32.38 11.64
C ILE A 431 -6.28 33.57 10.68
N LYS A 432 -5.14 34.28 10.64
CA LYS A 432 -4.96 35.42 9.72
C LYS A 432 -5.12 35.00 8.25
N ASP A 433 -4.62 33.83 7.90
CA ASP A 433 -4.77 33.31 6.54
C ASP A 433 -6.21 32.88 6.26
N ALA A 434 -6.90 32.25 7.21
CA ALA A 434 -8.32 31.94 7.09
C ALA A 434 -9.20 33.19 6.93
N GLU A 435 -8.83 34.31 7.59
CA GLU A 435 -9.47 35.63 7.40
C GLU A 435 -9.28 36.15 5.96
N LYS A 436 -8.04 36.11 5.43
CA LYS A 436 -7.76 36.51 4.04
C LYS A 436 -8.52 35.65 3.02
N MET A 437 -8.65 34.36 3.33
CA MET A 437 -9.37 33.39 2.48
C MET A 437 -10.91 33.52 2.58
N GLY A 438 -11.43 34.38 3.48
CA GLY A 438 -12.86 34.56 3.70
C GLY A 438 -13.56 33.36 4.34
N ILE A 439 -12.81 32.44 4.98
CA ILE A 439 -13.32 31.27 5.67
C ILE A 439 -13.20 31.36 7.19
N TRP A 440 -12.90 32.53 7.72
CA TRP A 440 -12.91 32.80 9.16
C TRP A 440 -14.12 33.67 9.53
N ARG A 441 -14.76 33.32 10.63
CA ARG A 441 -15.97 34.00 11.08
C ARG A 441 -15.60 35.33 11.77
N LYS A 442 -16.20 36.44 11.35
CA LYS A 442 -15.95 37.79 11.91
C LYS A 442 -16.61 38.00 13.28
N SER A 443 -17.60 37.20 13.67
CA SER A 443 -18.33 37.32 14.91
C SER A 443 -18.06 36.15 15.85
N ASN A 444 -17.81 36.42 17.13
CA ASN A 444 -17.65 35.40 18.17
C ASN A 444 -19.01 34.87 18.70
N LYS A 445 -20.12 35.32 18.16
CA LYS A 445 -21.45 34.75 18.50
C LYS A 445 -21.53 33.32 17.92
N ARG A 446 -21.70 32.35 18.80
CA ARG A 446 -21.93 30.94 18.46
C ARG A 446 -23.41 30.64 18.38
#